data_e71e1e423deb6a7d60e21556eaab3d86
#
_entry.id   e71e1e423deb6a7d60e21556eaab3d86
#
_cell.length_a   1.000
_cell.length_b   1.000
_cell.length_c   1.000
_cell.angle_alpha   90.00
_cell.angle_beta   90.00
_cell.angle_gamma   90.00
#
_symmetry.space_group_name_H-M   'P 1'
#
loop_
_entity.id
_entity.type
_entity.pdbx_description
1 polymer ?
#
loop_
_entity_poly.entity_id
_entity_poly.type
_entity_poly.pdbx_seq_one_letter_code
_entity_poly.pdbx_strand_id
1 'polypeptide(L)'
;MDVQPLLLAGAWQAPRELVGHYRAENPATGEAIGPAYPVCGAADVEAALAAAADAAAALADTPPARIAAFLDAYAQAIDDDAETLVALAHAETALPAETRLAKVELPRTTRQLRLAAQAVRDFAWTSPTIDTANGLRSHFAPLGKPVAVFGPNNFPLAFNAVAGSDFASAIAARNPVIAKAHPSHPATCERLAQLAHRAVLAAGLPAATLQLLYGYDRALGLRLAGDARLGSLGFTGSRAGGMALKTAADAAGVPAYLEMSSINPVFLLPGALAERGTALAEEFFTSCTAGSGQFCTNPGLLIVPSDAAGDAFVAEAAARFKAAAPGVLFARGVMEGLQQAVDALQVAGATCLAGGHSAGPGYRFQPTLLQVSANDFIAHADALQREAFGPASLLVRTRSAEEMLALIAHLEGNLTGTVYTATDGRDDTVLEDVCRALRPRVGRLIANRMPTGVAVSAAMNHGGPWPSTGHPGFTAVGMPAAIRRFAALHCYDHMADVLLPPELRDRNPGGVARMVDGQWRNDDVESAAP
;
A
#
# COMPACT_ATOMS: atom_id res chain seq x y z
N MET A 1 1.26 -16.31 -32.03
CA MET A 1 1.09 -14.91 -31.55
C MET A 1 2.23 -14.66 -30.58
N ASP A 2 3.07 -13.67 -30.85
CA ASP A 2 4.18 -13.36 -29.95
C ASP A 2 3.63 -12.67 -28.70
N VAL A 3 3.94 -13.23 -27.54
CA VAL A 3 3.65 -12.63 -26.23
C VAL A 3 4.92 -12.04 -25.64
N GLN A 4 4.78 -11.04 -24.76
CA GLN A 4 5.93 -10.44 -24.08
C GLN A 4 6.68 -11.47 -23.23
N PRO A 5 8.03 -11.37 -23.16
CA PRO A 5 8.83 -12.30 -22.37
C PRO A 5 8.66 -12.05 -20.87
N LEU A 6 8.89 -13.09 -20.05
CA LEU A 6 9.01 -13.02 -18.60
C LEU A 6 10.46 -12.68 -18.21
N LEU A 7 10.64 -12.05 -17.06
CA LEU A 7 11.96 -11.97 -16.43
C LEU A 7 12.10 -13.13 -15.44
N LEU A 8 12.83 -14.17 -15.84
CA LEU A 8 13.04 -15.37 -15.04
C LEU A 8 14.54 -15.72 -15.00
N ALA A 9 15.02 -16.09 -13.83
CA ALA A 9 16.41 -16.53 -13.60
C ALA A 9 17.45 -15.52 -14.14
N GLY A 10 17.14 -14.23 -14.10
CA GLY A 10 18.03 -13.16 -14.57
C GLY A 10 18.06 -12.96 -16.08
N ALA A 11 17.10 -13.47 -16.84
CA ALA A 11 17.01 -13.29 -18.27
C ALA A 11 15.56 -13.05 -18.72
N TRP A 12 15.39 -12.22 -19.76
CA TRP A 12 14.12 -12.08 -20.46
C TRP A 12 13.94 -13.27 -21.41
N GLN A 13 12.89 -14.07 -21.21
CA GLN A 13 12.68 -15.31 -21.93
C GLN A 13 11.19 -15.58 -22.17
N ALA A 14 10.91 -16.39 -23.18
CA ALA A 14 9.55 -16.85 -23.43
C ALA A 14 9.02 -17.65 -22.22
N PRO A 15 7.68 -17.61 -21.96
CA PRO A 15 7.09 -18.44 -20.91
C PRO A 15 7.39 -19.92 -21.16
N ARG A 16 7.69 -20.66 -20.09
CA ARG A 16 7.91 -22.12 -20.15
C ARG A 16 6.61 -22.88 -20.33
N GLU A 17 5.52 -22.28 -19.83
CA GLU A 17 4.18 -22.83 -19.95
C GLU A 17 3.19 -21.69 -20.22
N LEU A 18 2.81 -21.53 -21.49
CA LEU A 18 1.85 -20.52 -21.91
C LEU A 18 0.42 -21.08 -21.80
N VAL A 19 -0.31 -20.68 -20.77
CA VAL A 19 -1.72 -21.10 -20.55
C VAL A 19 -2.70 -20.26 -21.38
N GLY A 20 -2.36 -19.01 -21.64
CA GLY A 20 -3.15 -18.05 -22.42
C GLY A 20 -2.43 -16.73 -22.55
N HIS A 21 -3.16 -15.74 -23.05
CA HIS A 21 -2.63 -14.38 -23.15
C HIS A 21 -3.74 -13.35 -22.91
N TYR A 22 -3.34 -12.13 -22.57
CA TYR A 22 -4.22 -10.98 -22.42
C TYR A 22 -3.53 -9.71 -22.92
N ARG A 23 -4.29 -8.65 -23.11
CA ARG A 23 -3.78 -7.30 -23.40
C ARG A 23 -4.27 -6.35 -22.33
N ALA A 24 -3.51 -5.26 -22.10
CA ALA A 24 -4.03 -4.14 -21.34
C ALA A 24 -5.23 -3.51 -22.07
N GLU A 25 -6.08 -2.82 -21.32
CA GLU A 25 -7.20 -2.06 -21.87
C GLU A 25 -7.00 -0.59 -21.52
N ASN A 26 -7.36 0.30 -22.44
CA ASN A 26 -7.52 1.71 -22.09
C ASN A 26 -8.85 1.87 -21.35
N PRO A 27 -8.86 2.20 -20.06
CA PRO A 27 -10.10 2.22 -19.30
C PRO A 27 -11.05 3.36 -19.71
N ALA A 28 -10.55 4.41 -20.39
CA ALA A 28 -11.39 5.48 -20.90
C ALA A 28 -12.26 5.05 -22.10
N THR A 29 -11.82 4.05 -22.86
CA THR A 29 -12.53 3.53 -24.05
C THR A 29 -13.02 2.09 -23.90
N GLY A 30 -12.37 1.29 -23.04
CA GLY A 30 -12.58 -0.15 -22.90
C GLY A 30 -11.91 -0.97 -24.02
N GLU A 31 -11.07 -0.36 -24.86
CA GLU A 31 -10.39 -1.01 -25.96
C GLU A 31 -9.06 -1.61 -25.52
N ALA A 32 -8.71 -2.77 -26.09
CA ALA A 32 -7.42 -3.43 -25.87
C ALA A 32 -6.27 -2.58 -26.48
N ILE A 33 -5.20 -2.40 -25.73
CA ILE A 33 -4.02 -1.64 -26.13
C ILE A 33 -2.72 -2.46 -25.92
N GLY A 34 -1.64 -2.00 -26.55
CA GLY A 34 -0.31 -2.56 -26.36
C GLY A 34 -0.13 -3.99 -26.86
N PRO A 35 0.95 -4.67 -26.48
CA PRO A 35 1.25 -6.04 -26.87
C PRO A 35 0.41 -7.07 -26.09
N ALA A 36 0.52 -8.35 -26.47
CA ALA A 36 -0.04 -9.45 -25.71
C ALA A 36 0.92 -9.89 -24.60
N TYR A 37 0.38 -10.11 -23.41
CA TYR A 37 1.11 -10.60 -22.21
C TYR A 37 0.71 -12.04 -21.91
N PRO A 38 1.63 -12.90 -21.48
CA PRO A 38 1.32 -14.28 -21.19
C PRO A 38 0.47 -14.45 -19.91
N VAL A 39 -0.40 -15.44 -19.93
CA VAL A 39 -0.91 -16.08 -18.73
C VAL A 39 0.01 -17.24 -18.41
N CYS A 40 0.78 -17.11 -17.34
CA CYS A 40 1.83 -18.03 -16.92
C CYS A 40 1.22 -19.33 -16.38
N GLY A 41 1.92 -20.46 -16.62
CA GLY A 41 1.60 -21.75 -16.03
C GLY A 41 2.42 -22.08 -14.78
N ALA A 42 2.23 -23.30 -14.30
CA ALA A 42 2.91 -23.80 -13.10
C ALA A 42 4.43 -23.88 -13.26
N ALA A 43 4.91 -24.18 -14.48
CA ALA A 43 6.35 -24.25 -14.76
C ALA A 43 7.05 -22.88 -14.68
N ASP A 44 6.36 -21.78 -14.97
CA ASP A 44 6.90 -20.42 -14.85
C ASP A 44 7.04 -20.02 -13.38
N VAL A 45 6.00 -20.29 -12.58
CA VAL A 45 6.02 -20.02 -11.13
C VAL A 45 7.09 -20.84 -10.43
N GLU A 46 7.23 -22.13 -10.80
CA GLU A 46 8.29 -22.99 -10.27
C GLU A 46 9.69 -22.44 -10.60
N ALA A 47 9.89 -22.01 -11.84
CA ALA A 47 11.17 -21.42 -12.25
C ALA A 47 11.48 -20.12 -11.52
N ALA A 48 10.48 -19.26 -11.30
CA ALA A 48 10.65 -18.02 -10.54
C ALA A 48 11.02 -18.30 -9.06
N LEU A 49 10.33 -19.25 -8.42
CA LEU A 49 10.60 -19.66 -7.04
C LEU A 49 12.00 -20.25 -6.88
N ALA A 50 12.38 -21.21 -7.75
CA ALA A 50 13.71 -21.83 -7.71
C ALA A 50 14.82 -20.80 -7.88
N ALA A 51 14.75 -19.96 -8.93
CA ALA A 51 15.77 -18.97 -9.22
C ALA A 51 15.90 -17.89 -8.12
N ALA A 52 14.76 -17.45 -7.55
CA ALA A 52 14.80 -16.50 -6.45
C ALA A 52 15.33 -17.12 -5.15
N ALA A 53 14.98 -18.37 -4.84
CA ALA A 53 15.53 -19.10 -3.69
C ALA A 53 17.04 -19.29 -3.81
N ASP A 54 17.54 -19.67 -4.98
CA ASP A 54 18.97 -19.82 -5.25
C ASP A 54 19.74 -18.49 -5.09
N ALA A 55 19.13 -17.37 -5.47
CA ALA A 55 19.73 -16.04 -5.33
C ALA A 55 19.72 -15.51 -3.89
N ALA A 56 18.89 -16.05 -3.01
CA ALA A 56 18.63 -15.46 -1.68
C ALA A 56 19.88 -15.42 -0.79
N ALA A 57 20.67 -16.50 -0.73
CA ALA A 57 21.89 -16.54 0.08
C ALA A 57 22.92 -15.50 -0.39
N ALA A 58 23.20 -15.46 -1.70
CA ALA A 58 24.15 -14.50 -2.28
C ALA A 58 23.71 -13.05 -2.08
N LEU A 59 22.41 -12.77 -2.13
CA LEU A 59 21.87 -11.42 -1.88
C LEU A 59 21.95 -11.05 -0.40
N ALA A 60 21.67 -11.99 0.51
CA ALA A 60 21.81 -11.79 1.94
C ALA A 60 23.24 -11.43 2.36
N ASP A 61 24.23 -12.02 1.68
CA ASP A 61 25.67 -11.77 1.92
C ASP A 61 26.17 -10.52 1.17
N THR A 62 25.35 -9.90 0.31
CA THR A 62 25.74 -8.72 -0.45
C THR A 62 26.00 -7.52 0.48
N PRO A 63 27.13 -6.80 0.33
CA PRO A 63 27.43 -5.62 1.13
C PRO A 63 26.31 -4.57 1.04
N PRO A 64 25.88 -3.97 2.16
CA PRO A 64 24.81 -2.95 2.18
C PRO A 64 25.03 -1.81 1.19
N ALA A 65 26.28 -1.35 1.03
CA ALA A 65 26.63 -0.29 0.08
C ALA A 65 26.24 -0.63 -1.38
N ARG A 66 26.33 -1.91 -1.78
CA ARG A 66 25.98 -2.37 -3.12
C ARG A 66 24.46 -2.38 -3.33
N ILE A 67 23.71 -2.77 -2.30
CA ILE A 67 22.23 -2.69 -2.31
C ILE A 67 21.77 -1.23 -2.42
N ALA A 68 22.37 -0.33 -1.64
CA ALA A 68 22.08 1.09 -1.69
C ALA A 68 22.41 1.69 -3.08
N ALA A 69 23.55 1.33 -3.66
CA ALA A 69 23.94 1.76 -5.01
C ALA A 69 22.95 1.28 -6.08
N PHE A 70 22.46 0.03 -5.98
CA PHE A 70 21.40 -0.48 -6.85
C PHE A 70 20.13 0.36 -6.75
N LEU A 71 19.65 0.61 -5.52
CA LEU A 71 18.39 1.36 -5.30
C LEU A 71 18.47 2.80 -5.85
N ASP A 72 19.63 3.47 -5.68
CA ASP A 72 19.85 4.81 -6.23
C ASP A 72 19.94 4.80 -7.76
N ALA A 73 20.68 3.84 -8.34
CA ALA A 73 20.81 3.70 -9.79
C ALA A 73 19.46 3.39 -10.44
N TYR A 74 18.65 2.56 -9.79
CA TYR A 74 17.29 2.27 -10.27
C TYR A 74 16.38 3.50 -10.17
N ALA A 75 16.42 4.23 -9.06
CA ALA A 75 15.69 5.49 -8.92
C ALA A 75 16.07 6.49 -10.02
N GLN A 76 17.37 6.62 -10.34
CA GLN A 76 17.84 7.48 -11.40
C GLN A 76 17.36 7.01 -12.78
N ALA A 77 17.40 5.70 -13.05
CA ALA A 77 16.89 5.14 -14.31
C ALA A 77 15.39 5.38 -14.52
N ILE A 78 14.59 5.41 -13.44
CA ILE A 78 13.17 5.79 -13.47
C ILE A 78 13.01 7.28 -13.79
N ASP A 79 13.81 8.16 -13.17
CA ASP A 79 13.75 9.60 -13.45
C ASP A 79 14.16 9.90 -14.90
N ASP A 80 15.19 9.22 -15.42
CA ASP A 80 15.66 9.37 -16.80
C ASP A 80 14.65 8.86 -17.84
N ASP A 81 13.76 7.94 -17.49
CA ASP A 81 12.73 7.34 -18.36
C ASP A 81 11.32 7.88 -18.07
N ALA A 82 11.22 9.00 -17.37
CA ALA A 82 9.97 9.56 -16.84
C ALA A 82 8.89 9.73 -17.90
N GLU A 83 9.23 10.25 -19.08
CA GLU A 83 8.28 10.50 -20.17
C GLU A 83 7.63 9.19 -20.65
N THR A 84 8.45 8.14 -20.88
CA THR A 84 7.96 6.82 -21.31
C THR A 84 7.05 6.20 -20.26
N LEU A 85 7.49 6.20 -18.98
CA LEU A 85 6.74 5.61 -17.88
C LEU A 85 5.40 6.31 -17.65
N VAL A 86 5.37 7.64 -17.71
CA VAL A 86 4.14 8.43 -17.57
C VAL A 86 3.18 8.15 -18.73
N ALA A 87 3.68 8.07 -19.96
CA ALA A 87 2.86 7.77 -21.14
C ALA A 87 2.23 6.37 -21.06
N LEU A 88 3.01 5.36 -20.69
CA LEU A 88 2.52 3.98 -20.50
C LEU A 88 1.46 3.93 -19.39
N ALA A 89 1.78 4.45 -18.21
CA ALA A 89 0.87 4.44 -17.08
C ALA A 89 -0.43 5.21 -17.38
N HIS A 90 -0.36 6.33 -18.10
CA HIS A 90 -1.55 7.08 -18.53
C HIS A 90 -2.42 6.26 -19.48
N ALA A 91 -1.82 5.61 -20.48
CA ALA A 91 -2.56 4.81 -21.46
C ALA A 91 -3.28 3.63 -20.80
N GLU A 92 -2.65 2.98 -19.81
CA GLU A 92 -3.15 1.79 -19.12
C GLU A 92 -4.10 2.09 -17.95
N THR A 93 -4.12 3.34 -17.43
CA THR A 93 -4.91 3.68 -16.23
C THR A 93 -5.86 4.85 -16.40
N ALA A 94 -5.71 5.65 -17.48
CA ALA A 94 -6.36 6.94 -17.68
C ALA A 94 -6.10 7.97 -16.56
N LEU A 95 -5.14 7.73 -15.67
CA LEU A 95 -4.73 8.72 -14.66
C LEU A 95 -4.14 9.95 -15.37
N PRO A 96 -4.40 11.18 -14.88
CA PRO A 96 -3.85 12.40 -15.47
C PRO A 96 -2.32 12.36 -15.54
N ALA A 97 -1.76 12.43 -16.75
CA ALA A 97 -0.33 12.31 -16.99
C ALA A 97 0.48 13.35 -16.19
N GLU A 98 0.15 14.64 -16.35
CA GLU A 98 0.91 15.74 -15.74
C GLU A 98 0.67 15.86 -14.23
N THR A 99 -0.59 15.97 -13.80
CA THR A 99 -0.91 16.37 -12.43
C THR A 99 -0.83 15.21 -11.44
N ARG A 100 -1.06 13.97 -11.91
CA ARG A 100 -1.06 12.78 -11.05
C ARG A 100 0.19 11.92 -11.22
N LEU A 101 0.55 11.56 -12.46
CA LEU A 101 1.67 10.63 -12.70
C LEU A 101 3.03 11.34 -12.64
N ALA A 102 3.26 12.37 -13.47
CA ALA A 102 4.55 13.06 -13.55
C ALA A 102 4.89 13.86 -12.30
N LYS A 103 3.93 14.65 -11.76
CA LYS A 103 4.21 15.56 -10.63
C LYS A 103 4.08 14.95 -9.25
N VAL A 104 3.35 13.84 -9.09
CA VAL A 104 3.08 13.24 -7.78
C VAL A 104 3.64 11.83 -7.67
N GLU A 105 3.24 10.93 -8.57
CA GLU A 105 3.51 9.51 -8.35
C GLU A 105 4.93 9.10 -8.70
N LEU A 106 5.46 9.56 -9.83
CA LEU A 106 6.83 9.25 -10.25
C LEU A 106 7.88 9.77 -9.24
N PRO A 107 7.85 11.06 -8.81
CA PRO A 107 8.77 11.55 -7.79
C PRO A 107 8.63 10.83 -6.44
N ARG A 108 7.42 10.38 -6.12
CA ARG A 108 7.18 9.56 -4.93
C ARG A 108 7.89 8.20 -5.05
N THR A 109 7.80 7.56 -6.22
CA THR A 109 8.42 6.26 -6.49
C THR A 109 9.94 6.32 -6.31
N THR A 110 10.59 7.27 -6.97
CA THR A 110 12.05 7.42 -6.90
C THR A 110 12.52 7.86 -5.51
N ARG A 111 11.73 8.70 -4.81
CA ARG A 111 12.02 9.06 -3.42
C ARG A 111 11.96 7.87 -2.47
N GLN A 112 10.99 6.95 -2.64
CA GLN A 112 10.90 5.73 -1.81
C GLN A 112 12.13 4.84 -1.98
N LEU A 113 12.63 4.66 -3.21
CA LEU A 113 13.85 3.92 -3.49
C LEU A 113 15.07 4.57 -2.83
N ARG A 114 15.23 5.90 -2.94
CA ARG A 114 16.32 6.65 -2.31
C ARG A 114 16.27 6.61 -0.78
N LEU A 115 15.08 6.68 -0.18
CA LEU A 115 14.92 6.52 1.27
C LEU A 115 15.27 5.11 1.73
N ALA A 116 14.93 4.09 0.94
CA ALA A 116 15.35 2.72 1.22
C ALA A 116 16.88 2.58 1.12
N ALA A 117 17.53 3.18 0.09
CA ALA A 117 18.98 3.23 -0.03
C ALA A 117 19.65 3.90 1.17
N GLN A 118 19.09 5.01 1.64
CA GLN A 118 19.58 5.70 2.83
C GLN A 118 19.46 4.83 4.10
N ALA A 119 18.29 4.20 4.30
CA ALA A 119 18.08 3.31 5.44
C ALA A 119 19.02 2.09 5.44
N VAL A 120 19.44 1.63 4.25
CA VAL A 120 20.47 0.57 4.11
C VAL A 120 21.84 1.08 4.53
N ARG A 121 22.25 2.29 4.11
CA ARG A 121 23.55 2.90 4.47
C ARG A 121 23.66 3.16 5.96
N ASP A 122 22.58 3.63 6.57
CA ASP A 122 22.54 4.02 7.98
C ASP A 122 22.26 2.83 8.91
N PHE A 123 22.04 1.64 8.37
CA PHE A 123 21.54 0.47 9.14
C PHE A 123 20.28 0.77 9.97
N ALA A 124 19.52 1.80 9.62
CA ALA A 124 18.42 2.29 10.44
C ALA A 124 17.26 1.27 10.59
N TRP A 125 17.13 0.33 9.65
CA TRP A 125 16.12 -0.72 9.70
C TRP A 125 16.53 -1.90 10.59
N THR A 126 17.84 -2.11 10.82
CA THR A 126 18.38 -3.27 11.55
C THR A 126 18.19 -3.17 13.05
N SER A 127 18.03 -1.98 13.62
CA SER A 127 17.88 -1.72 15.08
C SER A 127 18.87 -2.51 15.94
N PRO A 128 20.19 -2.31 15.77
CA PRO A 128 21.19 -3.08 16.49
C PRO A 128 21.08 -2.86 18.00
N THR A 129 21.05 -3.95 18.76
CA THR A 129 20.93 -3.93 20.21
C THR A 129 22.01 -4.79 20.83
N ILE A 130 22.74 -4.26 21.81
CA ILE A 130 23.87 -4.89 22.49
C ILE A 130 23.64 -4.84 24.01
N ASP A 131 23.72 -6.01 24.64
CA ASP A 131 23.72 -6.17 26.10
C ASP A 131 25.11 -6.73 26.48
N THR A 132 25.96 -5.83 27.01
CA THR A 132 27.34 -6.19 27.33
C THR A 132 27.43 -7.11 28.55
N ALA A 133 26.51 -6.95 29.52
CA ALA A 133 26.52 -7.74 30.75
C ALA A 133 26.19 -9.22 30.51
N ASN A 134 25.31 -9.50 29.52
CA ASN A 134 24.89 -10.86 29.20
C ASN A 134 25.56 -11.41 27.92
N GLY A 135 26.43 -10.63 27.26
CA GLY A 135 27.09 -11.06 26.00
C GLY A 135 26.12 -11.26 24.83
N LEU A 136 24.93 -10.60 24.88
CA LEU A 136 23.89 -10.74 23.88
C LEU A 136 23.90 -9.60 22.87
N ARG A 137 23.70 -9.92 21.59
CA ARG A 137 23.58 -8.93 20.51
C ARG A 137 22.48 -9.34 19.56
N SER A 138 21.64 -8.39 19.14
CA SER A 138 20.54 -8.69 18.22
C SER A 138 20.35 -7.58 17.19
N HIS A 139 19.82 -7.96 16.02
CA HIS A 139 19.44 -7.05 14.97
C HIS A 139 18.38 -7.67 14.05
N PHE A 140 17.71 -6.86 13.27
CA PHE A 140 16.95 -7.35 12.14
C PHE A 140 17.89 -7.66 10.97
N ALA A 141 17.73 -8.84 10.39
CA ALA A 141 18.55 -9.42 9.33
C ALA A 141 17.70 -9.84 8.12
N PRO A 142 18.29 -10.14 6.95
CA PRO A 142 17.57 -10.71 5.81
C PRO A 142 16.83 -11.99 6.17
N LEU A 143 15.70 -12.25 5.48
CA LEU A 143 14.98 -13.52 5.63
C LEU A 143 15.77 -14.73 5.09
N GLY A 144 16.74 -14.48 4.19
CA GLY A 144 17.43 -15.54 3.46
C GLY A 144 16.53 -16.31 2.49
N LYS A 145 15.38 -15.72 2.13
CA LYS A 145 14.35 -16.29 1.26
C LYS A 145 13.74 -15.19 0.40
N PRO A 146 13.15 -15.51 -0.77
CA PRO A 146 12.49 -14.52 -1.60
C PRO A 146 11.20 -13.97 -1.00
N VAL A 147 10.82 -12.77 -1.45
CA VAL A 147 9.56 -12.10 -1.12
C VAL A 147 8.69 -12.05 -2.37
N ALA A 148 7.44 -12.51 -2.27
CA ALA A 148 6.45 -12.33 -3.33
C ALA A 148 5.75 -10.97 -3.15
N VAL A 149 5.62 -10.17 -4.23
CA VAL A 149 5.00 -8.85 -4.20
C VAL A 149 3.83 -8.77 -5.18
N PHE A 150 2.65 -8.43 -4.64
CA PHE A 150 1.41 -8.24 -5.38
C PHE A 150 0.97 -6.78 -5.27
N GLY A 151 1.38 -5.95 -6.23
CA GLY A 151 1.04 -4.54 -6.25
C GLY A 151 -0.42 -4.28 -6.67
N PRO A 152 -1.01 -3.13 -6.26
CA PRO A 152 -2.36 -2.73 -6.64
C PRO A 152 -2.42 -2.09 -8.03
N ASN A 153 -3.66 -1.82 -8.50
CA ASN A 153 -3.87 -1.14 -9.79
C ASN A 153 -3.84 0.40 -9.71
N ASN A 154 -4.15 0.96 -8.54
CA ASN A 154 -4.41 2.39 -8.37
C ASN A 154 -3.16 3.27 -8.22
N PHE A 155 -1.99 2.65 -8.10
CA PHE A 155 -0.69 3.32 -8.06
C PHE A 155 0.30 2.57 -8.97
N PRO A 156 0.21 2.78 -10.30
CA PRO A 156 0.97 2.01 -11.29
C PRO A 156 2.50 2.19 -11.18
N LEU A 157 2.97 3.23 -10.49
CA LEU A 157 4.39 3.50 -10.24
C LEU A 157 4.75 3.28 -8.76
N ALA A 158 4.12 4.04 -7.84
CA ALA A 158 4.57 4.15 -6.44
C ALA A 158 4.28 2.90 -5.57
N PHE A 159 3.32 2.07 -5.96
CA PHE A 159 3.04 0.76 -5.33
C PHE A 159 3.17 -0.40 -6.31
N ASN A 160 3.81 -0.17 -7.47
CA ASN A 160 4.09 -1.22 -8.44
C ASN A 160 4.91 -2.36 -7.81
N ALA A 161 4.62 -3.60 -8.18
CA ALA A 161 5.30 -4.78 -7.64
C ALA A 161 6.82 -4.80 -7.89
N VAL A 162 7.32 -4.03 -8.86
CA VAL A 162 8.76 -3.94 -9.21
C VAL A 162 9.43 -2.61 -8.86
N ALA A 163 8.70 -1.62 -8.34
CA ALA A 163 9.26 -0.29 -8.03
C ALA A 163 8.69 0.32 -6.74
N GLY A 164 7.55 -0.18 -6.25
CA GLY A 164 6.83 0.38 -5.11
C GLY A 164 7.51 0.13 -3.77
N SER A 165 6.83 0.56 -2.70
CA SER A 165 7.38 0.48 -1.34
C SER A 165 7.66 -0.95 -0.87
N ASP A 166 6.87 -1.94 -1.30
CA ASP A 166 7.10 -3.35 -0.95
C ASP A 166 8.36 -3.88 -1.62
N PHE A 167 8.55 -3.58 -2.92
CA PHE A 167 9.78 -3.90 -3.64
C PHE A 167 11.00 -3.25 -2.98
N ALA A 168 10.94 -1.92 -2.76
CA ALA A 168 12.03 -1.17 -2.15
C ALA A 168 12.41 -1.72 -0.77
N SER A 169 11.40 -2.08 0.03
CA SER A 169 11.59 -2.65 1.37
C SER A 169 12.19 -4.06 1.34
N ALA A 170 11.71 -4.94 0.46
CA ALA A 170 12.23 -6.30 0.32
C ALA A 170 13.69 -6.30 -0.14
N ILE A 171 14.04 -5.47 -1.13
CA ILE A 171 15.43 -5.34 -1.60
C ILE A 171 16.33 -4.68 -0.55
N ALA A 172 15.85 -3.64 0.15
CA ALA A 172 16.62 -3.03 1.24
C ALA A 172 16.93 -4.02 2.37
N ALA A 173 16.03 -4.96 2.63
CA ALA A 173 16.24 -6.08 3.54
C ALA A 173 17.06 -7.23 2.90
N ARG A 174 17.61 -7.05 1.70
CA ARG A 174 18.44 -8.02 0.96
C ARG A 174 17.74 -9.34 0.63
N ASN A 175 16.46 -9.28 0.25
CA ASN A 175 15.72 -10.45 -0.23
C ASN A 175 15.40 -10.32 -1.71
N PRO A 176 15.52 -11.39 -2.52
CA PRO A 176 15.06 -11.40 -3.90
C PRO A 176 13.53 -11.21 -3.98
N VAL A 177 13.07 -10.62 -5.08
CA VAL A 177 11.64 -10.34 -5.27
C VAL A 177 11.08 -11.16 -6.44
N ILE A 178 9.95 -11.82 -6.20
CA ILE A 178 9.06 -12.36 -7.23
C ILE A 178 7.89 -11.40 -7.35
N ALA A 179 7.91 -10.57 -8.39
CA ALA A 179 6.91 -9.57 -8.65
C ALA A 179 5.81 -10.11 -9.56
N LYS A 180 4.56 -9.91 -9.16
CA LYS A 180 3.39 -10.17 -10.00
C LYS A 180 2.93 -8.87 -10.65
N ALA A 181 3.06 -8.75 -11.98
CA ALA A 181 2.55 -7.60 -12.71
C ALA A 181 1.03 -7.49 -12.58
N HIS A 182 0.52 -6.28 -12.36
CA HIS A 182 -0.92 -6.07 -12.33
C HIS A 182 -1.49 -6.11 -13.77
N PRO A 183 -2.59 -6.83 -14.03
CA PRO A 183 -3.12 -6.97 -15.37
C PRO A 183 -3.67 -5.67 -15.99
N SER A 184 -3.97 -4.66 -15.18
CA SER A 184 -4.41 -3.34 -15.65
C SER A 184 -3.27 -2.47 -16.22
N HIS A 185 -2.00 -2.74 -15.85
CA HIS A 185 -0.85 -1.94 -16.32
C HIS A 185 0.42 -2.79 -16.54
N PRO A 186 0.34 -3.84 -17.39
CA PRO A 186 1.45 -4.76 -17.61
C PRO A 186 2.64 -4.11 -18.35
N ALA A 187 2.41 -3.17 -19.28
CA ALA A 187 3.50 -2.47 -19.98
C ALA A 187 4.30 -1.57 -19.05
N THR A 188 3.62 -0.88 -18.13
CA THR A 188 4.28 -0.11 -17.06
C THR A 188 5.13 -1.02 -16.17
N CYS A 189 4.61 -2.20 -15.76
CA CYS A 189 5.37 -3.17 -14.98
C CYS A 189 6.58 -3.71 -15.75
N GLU A 190 6.42 -4.05 -17.03
CA GLU A 190 7.51 -4.51 -17.90
C GLU A 190 8.62 -3.47 -18.00
N ARG A 191 8.26 -2.21 -18.29
CA ARG A 191 9.23 -1.14 -18.43
C ARG A 191 10.01 -0.90 -17.13
N LEU A 192 9.34 -0.84 -15.99
CA LEU A 192 9.97 -0.74 -14.68
C LEU A 192 10.91 -1.92 -14.41
N ALA A 193 10.49 -3.15 -14.73
CA ALA A 193 11.32 -4.34 -14.56
C ALA A 193 12.56 -4.34 -15.48
N GLN A 194 12.45 -3.81 -16.71
CA GLN A 194 13.61 -3.64 -17.62
C GLN A 194 14.64 -2.66 -17.02
N LEU A 195 14.17 -1.55 -16.43
CA LEU A 195 15.05 -0.58 -15.76
C LEU A 195 15.71 -1.21 -14.53
N ALA A 196 14.92 -1.88 -13.67
CA ALA A 196 15.41 -2.58 -12.48
C ALA A 196 16.45 -3.65 -12.83
N HIS A 197 16.16 -4.49 -13.83
CA HIS A 197 17.06 -5.57 -14.24
C HIS A 197 18.41 -5.05 -14.75
N ARG A 198 18.40 -3.98 -15.55
CA ARG A 198 19.65 -3.31 -15.96
C ARG A 198 20.45 -2.78 -14.76
N ALA A 199 19.76 -2.18 -13.79
CA ALA A 199 20.41 -1.69 -12.57
C ALA A 199 20.94 -2.83 -11.68
N VAL A 200 20.25 -3.98 -11.60
CA VAL A 200 20.72 -5.20 -10.92
C VAL A 200 22.05 -5.66 -11.51
N LEU A 201 22.12 -5.79 -12.83
CA LEU A 201 23.34 -6.23 -13.52
C LEU A 201 24.48 -5.22 -13.36
N ALA A 202 24.19 -3.93 -13.50
CA ALA A 202 25.19 -2.86 -13.33
C ALA A 202 25.76 -2.78 -11.91
N ALA A 203 24.95 -3.07 -10.90
CA ALA A 203 25.37 -3.12 -9.49
C ALA A 203 26.12 -4.44 -9.13
N GLY A 204 26.18 -5.39 -10.05
CA GLY A 204 26.79 -6.71 -9.81
C GLY A 204 26.03 -7.54 -8.77
N LEU A 205 24.72 -7.34 -8.65
CA LEU A 205 23.86 -8.19 -7.82
C LEU A 205 23.58 -9.52 -8.54
N PRO A 206 23.16 -10.57 -7.81
CA PRO A 206 22.70 -11.80 -8.44
C PRO A 206 21.63 -11.50 -9.49
N ALA A 207 21.78 -12.00 -10.72
CA ALA A 207 20.88 -11.67 -11.83
C ALA A 207 19.42 -12.04 -11.53
N ALA A 208 19.19 -13.07 -10.72
CA ALA A 208 17.88 -13.51 -10.26
C ALA A 208 17.35 -12.75 -9.02
N THR A 209 17.89 -11.58 -8.69
CA THR A 209 17.36 -10.69 -7.62
C THR A 209 15.91 -10.28 -7.87
N LEU A 210 15.49 -10.20 -9.13
CA LEU A 210 14.13 -9.88 -9.53
C LEU A 210 13.60 -10.93 -10.52
N GLN A 211 12.38 -11.40 -10.26
CA GLN A 211 11.56 -12.16 -11.21
C GLN A 211 10.30 -11.37 -11.53
N LEU A 212 9.82 -11.39 -12.78
CA LEU A 212 8.55 -10.81 -13.19
C LEU A 212 7.65 -11.86 -13.81
N LEU A 213 6.51 -12.11 -13.17
CA LEU A 213 5.40 -12.90 -13.67
C LEU A 213 4.24 -11.99 -14.07
N TYR A 214 3.56 -12.30 -15.19
CA TYR A 214 2.34 -11.57 -15.59
C TYR A 214 1.07 -12.23 -15.06
N GLY A 215 0.07 -12.47 -15.92
CA GLY A 215 -1.18 -13.13 -15.54
C GLY A 215 -0.99 -14.59 -15.15
N TYR A 216 -1.79 -15.07 -14.22
CA TYR A 216 -2.00 -16.48 -13.91
C TYR A 216 -3.35 -16.65 -13.22
N ASP A 217 -3.87 -17.87 -13.14
CA ASP A 217 -5.13 -18.14 -12.48
C ASP A 217 -5.03 -18.00 -10.95
N ARG A 218 -6.18 -17.96 -10.29
CA ARG A 218 -6.24 -17.80 -8.83
C ARG A 218 -5.58 -18.96 -8.09
N ALA A 219 -5.73 -20.19 -8.58
CA ALA A 219 -5.17 -21.37 -7.92
C ALA A 219 -3.65 -21.32 -7.91
N LEU A 220 -3.04 -20.91 -9.03
CA LEU A 220 -1.60 -20.74 -9.12
C LEU A 220 -1.07 -19.60 -8.25
N GLY A 221 -1.84 -18.51 -8.11
CA GLY A 221 -1.52 -17.44 -7.17
C GLY A 221 -1.52 -17.90 -5.71
N LEU A 222 -2.48 -18.73 -5.32
CA LEU A 222 -2.53 -19.34 -3.99
C LEU A 222 -1.40 -20.35 -3.78
N ARG A 223 -1.03 -21.12 -4.81
CA ARG A 223 0.12 -22.02 -4.77
C ARG A 223 1.42 -21.24 -4.56
N LEU A 224 1.62 -20.12 -5.26
CA LEU A 224 2.77 -19.24 -5.05
C LEU A 224 2.82 -18.74 -3.59
N ALA A 225 1.70 -18.20 -3.09
CA ALA A 225 1.62 -17.66 -1.73
C ALA A 225 1.85 -18.71 -0.63
N GLY A 226 1.46 -19.97 -0.88
CA GLY A 226 1.63 -21.10 0.03
C GLY A 226 2.94 -21.88 -0.16
N ASP A 227 3.93 -21.35 -0.86
CA ASP A 227 5.20 -22.04 -1.07
C ASP A 227 6.19 -21.74 0.07
N ALA A 228 6.65 -22.78 0.76
CA ALA A 228 7.56 -22.66 1.93
C ALA A 228 8.95 -22.10 1.60
N ARG A 229 9.31 -21.96 0.31
CA ARG A 229 10.53 -21.27 -0.13
C ARG A 229 10.40 -19.76 0.03
N LEU A 230 9.18 -19.20 0.09
CA LEU A 230 8.99 -17.78 0.39
C LEU A 230 9.37 -17.46 1.84
N GLY A 231 10.02 -16.34 2.03
CA GLY A 231 10.27 -15.74 3.34
C GLY A 231 9.10 -14.88 3.83
N SER A 232 8.39 -14.26 2.88
CA SER A 232 7.24 -13.40 3.14
C SER A 232 6.50 -13.07 1.86
N LEU A 233 5.30 -12.48 1.98
CA LEU A 233 4.61 -11.82 0.88
C LEU A 233 4.09 -10.44 1.28
N GLY A 234 4.10 -9.50 0.31
CA GLY A 234 3.46 -8.19 0.38
C GLY A 234 2.29 -8.15 -0.61
N PHE A 235 1.15 -7.66 -0.16
CA PHE A 235 -0.07 -7.53 -0.96
C PHE A 235 -0.79 -6.24 -0.65
N THR A 236 -1.24 -5.53 -1.69
CA THR A 236 -2.18 -4.42 -1.58
C THR A 236 -3.34 -4.66 -2.54
N GLY A 237 -4.58 -4.65 -2.03
CA GLY A 237 -5.76 -4.89 -2.85
C GLY A 237 -7.02 -5.21 -2.07
N SER A 238 -7.97 -5.92 -2.71
CA SER A 238 -9.25 -6.25 -2.09
C SER A 238 -9.12 -7.18 -0.87
N ARG A 239 -10.00 -7.01 0.11
CA ARG A 239 -10.10 -7.88 1.31
C ARG A 239 -10.21 -9.37 0.95
N ALA A 240 -11.03 -9.69 -0.04
CA ALA A 240 -11.22 -11.08 -0.47
C ALA A 240 -9.94 -11.69 -1.08
N GLY A 241 -9.21 -10.91 -1.88
CA GLY A 241 -7.93 -11.33 -2.45
C GLY A 241 -6.86 -11.52 -1.38
N GLY A 242 -6.70 -10.54 -0.50
CA GLY A 242 -5.73 -10.59 0.60
C GLY A 242 -5.98 -11.77 1.55
N MET A 243 -7.22 -12.00 1.95
CA MET A 243 -7.60 -13.12 2.82
C MET A 243 -7.32 -14.48 2.20
N ALA A 244 -7.56 -14.64 0.90
CA ALA A 244 -7.26 -15.88 0.21
C ALA A 244 -5.75 -16.17 0.18
N LEU A 245 -4.93 -15.16 -0.13
CA LEU A 245 -3.46 -15.27 -0.09
C LEU A 245 -2.96 -15.55 1.33
N LYS A 246 -3.51 -14.85 2.33
CA LYS A 246 -3.15 -15.08 3.74
C LYS A 246 -3.41 -16.50 4.18
N THR A 247 -4.58 -17.06 3.86
CA THR A 247 -4.92 -18.45 4.22
C THR A 247 -3.90 -19.44 3.64
N ALA A 248 -3.49 -19.25 2.38
CA ALA A 248 -2.49 -20.11 1.76
C ALA A 248 -1.09 -19.92 2.39
N ALA A 249 -0.70 -18.68 2.66
CA ALA A 249 0.58 -18.34 3.26
C ALA A 249 0.70 -18.86 4.70
N ASP A 250 -0.32 -18.64 5.53
CA ASP A 250 -0.38 -19.12 6.92
C ASP A 250 -0.24 -20.65 6.99
N ALA A 251 -0.88 -21.39 6.08
CA ALA A 251 -0.76 -22.85 6.01
C ALA A 251 0.67 -23.34 5.71
N ALA A 252 1.51 -22.52 5.08
CA ALA A 252 2.91 -22.78 4.78
C ALA A 252 3.90 -22.12 5.76
N GLY A 253 3.40 -21.38 6.77
CA GLY A 253 4.23 -20.62 7.69
C GLY A 253 4.91 -19.39 7.07
N VAL A 254 4.34 -18.84 6.00
CA VAL A 254 4.83 -17.66 5.29
C VAL A 254 4.15 -16.40 5.83
N PRO A 255 4.86 -15.43 6.43
CA PRO A 255 4.29 -14.18 6.87
C PRO A 255 3.71 -13.38 5.71
N ALA A 256 2.44 -12.93 5.85
CA ALA A 256 1.73 -12.18 4.81
C ALA A 256 1.42 -10.76 5.30
N TYR A 257 2.02 -9.75 4.69
CA TYR A 257 1.77 -8.34 4.98
C TYR A 257 0.78 -7.77 3.98
N LEU A 258 -0.45 -7.59 4.46
CA LEU A 258 -1.60 -7.25 3.63
C LEU A 258 -2.09 -5.84 3.97
N GLU A 259 -2.27 -5.02 2.94
CA GLU A 259 -3.09 -3.83 2.97
C GLU A 259 -4.39 -4.11 2.21
N MET A 260 -5.51 -3.97 2.89
CA MET A 260 -6.82 -4.36 2.39
C MET A 260 -7.81 -3.19 2.42
N SER A 261 -9.09 -3.48 2.18
CA SER A 261 -10.17 -2.50 2.14
C SER A 261 -10.29 -1.65 3.41
N SER A 262 -10.59 -0.34 3.22
CA SER A 262 -10.81 0.63 4.29
C SER A 262 -11.86 1.65 3.87
N ILE A 263 -12.73 2.08 4.79
CA ILE A 263 -13.75 3.11 4.54
C ILE A 263 -13.37 4.50 5.07
N ASN A 264 -12.28 4.62 5.81
CA ASN A 264 -11.64 5.87 6.23
C ASN A 264 -12.62 6.89 6.83
N PRO A 265 -13.21 6.63 7.98
CA PRO A 265 -14.27 7.47 8.54
C PRO A 265 -13.81 8.91 8.79
N VAL A 266 -14.67 9.86 8.43
CA VAL A 266 -14.48 11.31 8.64
C VAL A 266 -15.61 11.83 9.51
N PHE A 267 -15.27 12.38 10.65
CA PHE A 267 -16.22 12.97 11.62
C PHE A 267 -16.23 14.49 11.47
N LEU A 268 -17.37 15.04 11.13
CA LEU A 268 -17.58 16.49 11.07
C LEU A 268 -18.28 16.94 12.35
N LEU A 269 -17.56 17.62 13.24
CA LEU A 269 -18.16 18.12 14.49
C LEU A 269 -19.05 19.35 14.23
N PRO A 270 -20.07 19.58 15.09
CA PRO A 270 -21.05 20.65 14.88
C PRO A 270 -20.43 22.04 14.70
N GLY A 271 -19.40 22.37 15.49
CA GLY A 271 -18.72 23.65 15.42
C GLY A 271 -17.97 23.84 14.09
N ALA A 272 -17.31 22.80 13.58
CA ALA A 272 -16.64 22.83 12.28
C ALA A 272 -17.63 23.10 11.14
N LEU A 273 -18.79 22.44 11.16
CA LEU A 273 -19.85 22.66 10.16
C LEU A 273 -20.45 24.06 10.24
N ALA A 274 -20.72 24.57 11.45
CA ALA A 274 -21.23 25.92 11.64
C ALA A 274 -20.22 26.99 11.17
N GLU A 275 -18.91 26.73 11.32
CA GLU A 275 -17.85 27.67 10.94
C GLU A 275 -17.61 27.69 9.43
N ARG A 276 -17.54 26.50 8.77
CA ARG A 276 -17.08 26.39 7.38
C ARG A 276 -17.72 25.26 6.56
N GLY A 277 -18.99 24.95 6.82
CA GLY A 277 -19.69 23.80 6.21
C GLY A 277 -19.64 23.75 4.68
N THR A 278 -19.81 24.89 3.99
CA THR A 278 -19.72 24.94 2.51
C THR A 278 -18.32 24.59 2.00
N ALA A 279 -17.28 25.12 2.64
CA ALA A 279 -15.88 24.81 2.27
C ALA A 279 -15.56 23.33 2.54
N LEU A 280 -16.08 22.77 3.64
CA LEU A 280 -15.93 21.34 3.95
C LEU A 280 -16.64 20.45 2.92
N ALA A 281 -17.80 20.85 2.40
CA ALA A 281 -18.49 20.11 1.35
C ALA A 281 -17.69 20.09 0.04
N GLU A 282 -17.01 21.18 -0.31
CA GLU A 282 -16.09 21.26 -1.45
C GLU A 282 -14.84 20.41 -1.24
N GLU A 283 -14.20 20.51 -0.06
CA GLU A 283 -13.01 19.71 0.29
C GLU A 283 -13.33 18.21 0.26
N PHE A 284 -14.46 17.81 0.83
CA PHE A 284 -14.94 16.43 0.79
C PHE A 284 -15.18 15.94 -0.64
N PHE A 285 -15.91 16.70 -1.45
CA PHE A 285 -16.17 16.36 -2.85
C PHE A 285 -14.85 16.17 -3.62
N THR A 286 -13.93 17.13 -3.50
CA THR A 286 -12.63 17.10 -4.15
C THR A 286 -11.82 15.86 -3.72
N SER A 287 -11.81 15.56 -2.43
CA SER A 287 -11.10 14.39 -1.87
C SER A 287 -11.72 13.07 -2.34
N CYS A 288 -13.04 12.94 -2.29
CA CYS A 288 -13.77 11.73 -2.66
C CYS A 288 -13.71 11.43 -4.16
N THR A 289 -13.58 12.46 -5.01
CA THR A 289 -13.54 12.30 -6.48
C THR A 289 -12.12 12.33 -7.06
N ALA A 290 -11.10 12.64 -6.26
CA ALA A 290 -9.70 12.61 -6.69
C ALA A 290 -9.33 11.24 -7.28
N GLY A 291 -8.73 11.22 -8.48
CA GLY A 291 -8.41 9.96 -9.18
C GLY A 291 -9.61 9.01 -9.33
N SER A 292 -10.79 9.58 -9.53
CA SER A 292 -12.07 8.85 -9.55
C SER A 292 -12.32 8.04 -8.25
N GLY A 293 -11.91 8.58 -7.10
CA GLY A 293 -12.09 7.98 -5.78
C GLY A 293 -11.29 6.70 -5.52
N GLN A 294 -10.40 6.32 -6.43
CA GLN A 294 -9.66 5.06 -6.36
C GLN A 294 -8.39 5.17 -5.49
N PHE A 295 -8.54 5.68 -4.28
CA PHE A 295 -7.51 5.74 -3.25
C PHE A 295 -7.87 4.83 -2.08
N CYS A 296 -6.89 4.09 -1.55
CA CYS A 296 -7.05 3.29 -0.34
C CYS A 296 -7.45 4.15 0.88
N THR A 297 -7.17 5.45 0.84
CA THR A 297 -7.56 6.43 1.86
C THR A 297 -8.69 7.36 1.41
N ASN A 298 -9.54 6.94 0.46
CA ASN A 298 -10.74 7.69 0.07
C ASN A 298 -11.69 7.84 1.26
N PRO A 299 -12.32 9.04 1.50
CA PRO A 299 -13.32 9.22 2.56
C PRO A 299 -14.61 8.48 2.19
N GLY A 300 -14.66 7.16 2.40
CA GLY A 300 -15.80 6.30 2.08
C GLY A 300 -16.93 6.37 3.10
N LEU A 301 -16.69 6.95 4.29
CA LEU A 301 -17.69 7.12 5.34
C LEU A 301 -17.59 8.52 5.95
N LEU A 302 -18.69 9.30 5.96
CA LEU A 302 -18.77 10.57 6.65
C LEU A 302 -19.83 10.52 7.75
N ILE A 303 -19.46 11.01 8.93
CA ILE A 303 -20.37 11.15 10.06
C ILE A 303 -20.73 12.64 10.20
N VAL A 304 -22.02 12.94 10.03
CA VAL A 304 -22.55 14.31 9.90
C VAL A 304 -23.70 14.53 10.89
N PRO A 305 -23.67 15.57 11.73
CA PRO A 305 -24.78 15.93 12.61
C PRO A 305 -26.12 16.12 11.89
N SER A 306 -27.20 15.70 12.53
CA SER A 306 -28.59 15.89 12.05
C SER A 306 -29.18 17.22 12.58
N ASP A 307 -28.49 18.32 12.24
CA ASP A 307 -28.91 19.68 12.54
C ASP A 307 -28.94 20.54 11.27
N ALA A 308 -29.31 21.80 11.38
CA ALA A 308 -29.44 22.71 10.23
C ALA A 308 -28.12 22.90 9.47
N ALA A 309 -26.94 22.89 10.16
CA ALA A 309 -25.62 23.00 9.52
C ALA A 309 -25.27 21.72 8.77
N GLY A 310 -25.55 20.55 9.37
CA GLY A 310 -25.39 19.25 8.73
C GLY A 310 -26.32 19.07 7.53
N ASP A 311 -27.57 19.55 7.60
CA ASP A 311 -28.52 19.52 6.47
C ASP A 311 -28.01 20.38 5.31
N ALA A 312 -27.51 21.58 5.60
CA ALA A 312 -26.91 22.46 4.59
C ALA A 312 -25.67 21.81 3.93
N PHE A 313 -24.80 21.18 4.72
CA PHE A 313 -23.65 20.43 4.22
C PHE A 313 -24.07 19.30 3.29
N VAL A 314 -25.03 18.47 3.69
CA VAL A 314 -25.53 17.35 2.87
C VAL A 314 -26.14 17.84 1.56
N ALA A 315 -26.94 18.93 1.59
CA ALA A 315 -27.51 19.52 0.38
C ALA A 315 -26.44 20.02 -0.59
N GLU A 316 -25.42 20.72 -0.10
CA GLU A 316 -24.31 21.23 -0.90
C GLU A 316 -23.46 20.09 -1.48
N ALA A 317 -23.10 19.09 -0.67
CA ALA A 317 -22.37 17.92 -1.13
C ALA A 317 -23.15 17.16 -2.22
N ALA A 318 -24.44 16.89 -2.00
CA ALA A 318 -25.29 16.22 -2.98
C ALA A 318 -25.40 16.99 -4.30
N ALA A 319 -25.49 18.32 -4.24
CA ALA A 319 -25.50 19.15 -5.44
C ALA A 319 -24.21 19.01 -6.27
N ARG A 320 -23.04 19.02 -5.61
CA ARG A 320 -21.74 18.83 -6.25
C ARG A 320 -21.61 17.44 -6.89
N PHE A 321 -22.00 16.38 -6.19
CA PHE A 321 -21.97 15.02 -6.72
C PHE A 321 -22.90 14.85 -7.94
N LYS A 322 -24.09 15.45 -7.92
CA LYS A 322 -25.02 15.44 -9.05
C LYS A 322 -24.49 16.18 -10.28
N ALA A 323 -23.77 17.29 -10.08
CA ALA A 323 -23.23 18.11 -11.16
C ALA A 323 -21.93 17.56 -11.76
N ALA A 324 -21.28 16.63 -11.08
CA ALA A 324 -19.97 16.11 -11.48
C ALA A 324 -20.05 15.23 -12.73
N ALA A 325 -19.00 15.27 -13.56
CA ALA A 325 -18.84 14.33 -14.67
C ALA A 325 -18.46 12.93 -14.15
N PRO A 326 -18.84 11.84 -14.88
CA PRO A 326 -18.46 10.49 -14.54
C PRO A 326 -16.93 10.31 -14.56
N GLY A 327 -16.37 9.71 -13.51
CA GLY A 327 -14.97 9.38 -13.39
C GLY A 327 -14.60 8.07 -14.10
N VAL A 328 -13.37 7.96 -14.60
CA VAL A 328 -12.86 6.73 -15.23
C VAL A 328 -12.27 5.81 -14.16
N LEU A 329 -12.71 4.56 -14.12
CA LEU A 329 -12.18 3.52 -13.23
C LEU A 329 -11.15 2.66 -13.98
N PHE A 330 -10.21 2.06 -13.25
CA PHE A 330 -9.04 1.38 -13.85
C PHE A 330 -9.34 0.14 -14.67
N ALA A 331 -10.46 -0.51 -14.44
CA ALA A 331 -10.82 -1.75 -15.15
C ALA A 331 -12.31 -2.05 -15.03
N ARG A 332 -12.83 -2.89 -15.91
CA ARG A 332 -14.20 -3.43 -15.88
C ARG A 332 -14.56 -4.00 -14.51
N GLY A 333 -13.69 -4.85 -13.95
CA GLY A 333 -13.93 -5.49 -12.65
C GLY A 333 -13.99 -4.49 -11.47
N VAL A 334 -13.30 -3.34 -11.57
CA VAL A 334 -13.41 -2.27 -10.56
C VAL A 334 -14.79 -1.59 -10.67
N MET A 335 -15.25 -1.31 -11.89
CA MET A 335 -16.56 -0.72 -12.13
C MET A 335 -17.71 -1.64 -11.66
N GLU A 336 -17.62 -2.92 -11.99
CA GLU A 336 -18.60 -3.92 -11.56
C GLU A 336 -18.60 -4.11 -10.04
N GLY A 337 -17.41 -4.14 -9.42
CA GLY A 337 -17.27 -4.22 -7.97
C GLY A 337 -17.82 -3.00 -7.24
N LEU A 338 -17.63 -1.79 -7.79
CA LEU A 338 -18.23 -0.57 -7.27
C LEU A 338 -19.75 -0.60 -7.36
N GLN A 339 -20.32 -1.02 -8.51
CA GLN A 339 -21.78 -1.16 -8.65
C GLN A 339 -22.35 -2.14 -7.61
N GLN A 340 -21.73 -3.33 -7.48
CA GLN A 340 -22.14 -4.32 -6.49
C GLN A 340 -22.04 -3.80 -5.05
N ALA A 341 -21.05 -2.96 -4.74
CA ALA A 341 -20.92 -2.36 -3.41
C ALA A 341 -22.02 -1.32 -3.16
N VAL A 342 -22.30 -0.45 -4.13
CA VAL A 342 -23.39 0.55 -4.05
C VAL A 342 -24.75 -0.15 -3.88
N ASP A 343 -25.03 -1.18 -4.67
CA ASP A 343 -26.26 -1.95 -4.58
C ASP A 343 -26.42 -2.62 -3.20
N ALA A 344 -25.32 -3.20 -2.68
CA ALA A 344 -25.34 -3.82 -1.35
C ALA A 344 -25.57 -2.82 -0.22
N LEU A 345 -24.98 -1.62 -0.29
CA LEU A 345 -25.25 -0.53 0.67
C LEU A 345 -26.70 -0.08 0.63
N GLN A 346 -27.31 0.00 -0.56
CA GLN A 346 -28.74 0.34 -0.70
C GLN A 346 -29.66 -0.77 -0.15
N VAL A 347 -29.34 -2.04 -0.40
CA VAL A 347 -30.06 -3.18 0.21
C VAL A 347 -29.96 -3.17 1.73
N ALA A 348 -28.83 -2.71 2.28
CA ALA A 348 -28.65 -2.56 3.72
C ALA A 348 -29.32 -1.31 4.32
N GLY A 349 -30.09 -0.53 3.53
CA GLY A 349 -30.89 0.58 3.99
C GLY A 349 -30.36 1.97 3.62
N ALA A 350 -29.23 2.08 2.91
CA ALA A 350 -28.73 3.38 2.47
C ALA A 350 -29.56 3.96 1.31
N THR A 351 -29.91 5.25 1.40
CA THR A 351 -30.62 5.99 0.35
C THR A 351 -29.60 6.68 -0.58
N CYS A 352 -29.74 6.52 -1.88
CA CYS A 352 -28.89 7.20 -2.87
C CYS A 352 -29.34 8.66 -3.05
N LEU A 353 -28.44 9.60 -2.75
CA LEU A 353 -28.64 11.03 -2.92
C LEU A 353 -28.16 11.53 -4.29
N ALA A 354 -27.12 10.88 -4.86
CA ALA A 354 -26.55 11.21 -6.16
C ALA A 354 -25.82 9.99 -6.76
N GLY A 355 -25.80 9.87 -8.08
CA GLY A 355 -25.02 8.85 -8.81
C GLY A 355 -25.61 7.45 -8.70
N GLY A 356 -24.76 6.47 -8.37
CA GLY A 356 -25.15 5.08 -8.15
C GLY A 356 -25.14 4.21 -9.40
N HIS A 357 -24.55 4.66 -10.53
CA HIS A 357 -24.59 3.91 -11.79
C HIS A 357 -23.36 4.21 -12.69
N SER A 358 -23.05 3.27 -13.55
CA SER A 358 -22.07 3.46 -14.64
C SER A 358 -22.64 4.42 -15.72
N ALA A 359 -21.77 5.18 -16.39
CA ALA A 359 -22.17 6.19 -17.35
C ALA A 359 -21.13 6.43 -18.44
N GLY A 360 -21.56 6.36 -19.71
CA GLY A 360 -20.71 6.67 -20.87
C GLY A 360 -19.80 5.51 -21.32
N PRO A 361 -18.89 5.76 -22.26
CA PRO A 361 -17.98 4.75 -22.80
C PRO A 361 -16.86 4.39 -21.82
N GLY A 362 -16.25 3.22 -22.01
CA GLY A 362 -15.20 2.70 -21.14
C GLY A 362 -15.73 2.33 -19.75
N TYR A 363 -14.89 2.48 -18.74
CA TYR A 363 -15.21 2.10 -17.36
C TYR A 363 -15.52 3.33 -16.50
N ARG A 364 -16.59 4.07 -16.85
CA ARG A 364 -16.99 5.31 -16.19
C ARG A 364 -18.08 5.07 -15.16
N PHE A 365 -17.99 5.78 -14.04
CA PHE A 365 -18.97 5.73 -12.97
C PHE A 365 -19.31 7.12 -12.47
N GLN A 366 -20.60 7.38 -12.22
CA GLN A 366 -21.08 8.64 -11.69
C GLN A 366 -20.65 8.78 -10.22
N PRO A 367 -20.06 9.91 -9.79
CA PRO A 367 -19.80 10.17 -8.38
C PRO A 367 -21.07 9.95 -7.55
N THR A 368 -20.93 9.16 -6.49
CA THR A 368 -22.05 8.56 -5.75
C THR A 368 -22.03 8.98 -4.29
N LEU A 369 -23.17 9.48 -3.82
CA LEU A 369 -23.38 9.84 -2.43
C LEU A 369 -24.59 9.09 -1.89
N LEU A 370 -24.38 8.32 -0.84
CA LEU A 370 -25.40 7.56 -0.12
C LEU A 370 -25.61 8.15 1.26
N GLN A 371 -26.77 7.91 1.87
CA GLN A 371 -27.08 8.36 3.23
C GLN A 371 -27.84 7.29 4.02
N VAL A 372 -27.52 7.20 5.33
CA VAL A 372 -28.22 6.35 6.28
C VAL A 372 -28.29 7.02 7.66
N SER A 373 -29.21 6.61 8.53
CA SER A 373 -29.20 7.05 9.93
C SER A 373 -28.14 6.31 10.75
N ALA A 374 -27.69 6.90 11.86
CA ALA A 374 -26.74 6.22 12.77
C ALA A 374 -27.34 4.94 13.38
N ASN A 375 -28.63 4.94 13.68
CA ASN A 375 -29.32 3.75 14.20
C ASN A 375 -29.29 2.59 13.20
N ASP A 376 -29.61 2.86 11.94
CA ASP A 376 -29.58 1.85 10.87
C ASP A 376 -28.14 1.39 10.58
N PHE A 377 -27.17 2.33 10.61
CA PHE A 377 -25.76 1.99 10.47
C PHE A 377 -25.30 1.02 11.58
N ILE A 378 -25.63 1.31 12.83
CA ILE A 378 -25.29 0.43 13.97
C ILE A 378 -25.97 -0.93 13.86
N ALA A 379 -27.25 -0.96 13.45
CA ALA A 379 -28.01 -2.19 13.29
C ALA A 379 -27.48 -3.10 12.17
N HIS A 380 -26.86 -2.52 11.14
CA HIS A 380 -26.37 -3.21 9.94
C HIS A 380 -24.89 -2.92 9.67
N ALA A 381 -24.08 -2.73 10.72
CA ALA A 381 -22.70 -2.26 10.63
C ALA A 381 -21.82 -3.12 9.70
N ASP A 382 -21.97 -4.45 9.73
CA ASP A 382 -21.19 -5.37 8.89
C ASP A 382 -21.44 -5.12 7.38
N ALA A 383 -22.68 -4.83 7.00
CA ALA A 383 -23.05 -4.60 5.60
C ALA A 383 -22.71 -3.16 5.14
N LEU A 384 -22.91 -2.16 6.05
CA LEU A 384 -22.73 -0.75 5.74
C LEU A 384 -21.27 -0.26 5.81
N GLN A 385 -20.33 -1.11 6.29
CA GLN A 385 -18.89 -0.87 6.22
C GLN A 385 -18.23 -1.48 4.98
N ARG A 386 -19.01 -1.90 4.00
CA ARG A 386 -18.49 -2.38 2.73
C ARG A 386 -17.83 -1.23 1.96
N GLU A 387 -16.57 -1.38 1.62
CA GLU A 387 -15.86 -0.43 0.77
C GLU A 387 -16.47 -0.37 -0.63
N ALA A 388 -16.86 0.82 -1.07
CA ALA A 388 -17.25 1.12 -2.44
C ALA A 388 -16.05 1.79 -3.15
N PHE A 389 -15.12 0.99 -3.66
CA PHE A 389 -13.84 1.46 -4.22
C PHE A 389 -14.04 2.24 -5.51
N GLY A 390 -14.09 3.57 -5.39
CA GLY A 390 -14.39 4.51 -6.46
C GLY A 390 -14.88 5.86 -5.90
N PRO A 391 -15.48 6.73 -6.74
CA PRO A 391 -15.96 8.04 -6.33
C PRO A 391 -17.28 7.93 -5.56
N ALA A 392 -17.27 7.20 -4.43
CA ALA A 392 -18.45 6.90 -3.64
C ALA A 392 -18.21 7.11 -2.15
N SER A 393 -19.23 7.59 -1.42
CA SER A 393 -19.19 7.74 0.02
C SER A 393 -20.58 7.56 0.64
N LEU A 394 -20.61 7.03 1.88
CA LEU A 394 -21.80 6.89 2.71
C LEU A 394 -21.81 7.98 3.79
N LEU A 395 -22.84 8.79 3.83
CA LEU A 395 -23.11 9.73 4.91
C LEU A 395 -23.91 9.04 6.03
N VAL A 396 -23.44 9.13 7.26
CA VAL A 396 -24.19 8.67 8.44
C VAL A 396 -24.63 9.88 9.26
N ARG A 397 -25.95 10.00 9.47
CA ARG A 397 -26.56 11.12 10.21
C ARG A 397 -26.65 10.79 11.69
N THR A 398 -26.00 11.61 12.54
CA THR A 398 -26.00 11.47 14.01
C THR A 398 -26.78 12.61 14.67
N ARG A 399 -27.54 12.33 15.75
CA ARG A 399 -28.36 13.32 16.47
C ARG A 399 -27.62 13.90 17.68
N SER A 400 -26.57 13.22 18.16
CA SER A 400 -25.79 13.65 19.32
C SER A 400 -24.36 13.11 19.30
N ALA A 401 -23.51 13.61 20.19
CA ALA A 401 -22.16 13.11 20.42
C ALA A 401 -22.17 11.66 20.93
N GLU A 402 -23.14 11.28 21.78
CA GLU A 402 -23.27 9.92 22.31
C GLU A 402 -23.57 8.92 21.17
N GLU A 403 -24.43 9.31 20.23
CA GLU A 403 -24.73 8.48 19.06
C GLU A 403 -23.48 8.34 18.14
N MET A 404 -22.70 9.40 18.00
CA MET A 404 -21.42 9.39 17.28
C MET A 404 -20.40 8.44 17.95
N LEU A 405 -20.28 8.48 19.28
CA LEU A 405 -19.41 7.57 20.04
C LEU A 405 -19.90 6.12 19.97
N ALA A 406 -21.21 5.88 20.03
CA ALA A 406 -21.78 4.56 19.85
C ALA A 406 -21.47 3.98 18.46
N LEU A 407 -21.55 4.81 17.41
CA LEU A 407 -21.16 4.39 16.05
C LEU A 407 -19.69 3.97 15.98
N ILE A 408 -18.77 4.72 16.61
CA ILE A 408 -17.34 4.39 16.62
C ILE A 408 -17.08 3.00 17.22
N ALA A 409 -17.85 2.59 18.23
CA ALA A 409 -17.71 1.27 18.84
C ALA A 409 -17.98 0.12 17.87
N HIS A 410 -18.76 0.35 16.81
CA HIS A 410 -19.09 -0.62 15.78
C HIS A 410 -18.17 -0.56 14.55
N LEU A 411 -17.24 0.43 14.48
CA LEU A 411 -16.29 0.50 13.37
C LEU A 411 -15.29 -0.65 13.41
N GLU A 412 -15.05 -1.24 12.26
CA GLU A 412 -13.90 -2.11 12.02
C GLU A 412 -12.59 -1.29 12.00
N GLY A 413 -11.45 -1.98 11.88
CA GLY A 413 -10.16 -1.33 11.70
C GLY A 413 -10.04 -0.65 10.32
N ASN A 414 -9.53 0.58 10.30
CA ASN A 414 -9.37 1.41 9.11
C ASN A 414 -7.94 1.93 8.96
N LEU A 415 -7.52 2.27 7.75
CA LEU A 415 -6.22 2.91 7.49
C LEU A 415 -6.17 4.30 8.11
N THR A 416 -7.26 5.06 7.99
CA THR A 416 -7.34 6.43 8.52
C THR A 416 -8.66 6.69 9.21
N GLY A 417 -8.64 7.67 10.14
CA GLY A 417 -9.84 8.32 10.67
C GLY A 417 -9.55 9.80 10.83
N THR A 418 -10.51 10.62 10.45
CA THR A 418 -10.38 12.07 10.45
C THR A 418 -11.43 12.71 11.33
N VAL A 419 -11.05 13.77 12.06
CA VAL A 419 -11.99 14.60 12.84
C VAL A 419 -11.81 16.05 12.43
N TYR A 420 -12.90 16.70 12.05
CA TYR A 420 -12.97 18.14 11.81
C TYR A 420 -13.59 18.85 13.00
N THR A 421 -12.91 19.87 13.51
CA THR A 421 -13.30 20.68 14.68
C THR A 421 -13.28 22.16 14.34
N ALA A 422 -14.03 22.97 15.08
CA ALA A 422 -13.97 24.43 15.00
C ALA A 422 -12.62 24.97 15.45
N THR A 423 -12.26 26.15 14.95
CA THR A 423 -10.98 26.80 15.29
C THR A 423 -10.98 27.52 16.64
N ASP A 424 -12.16 27.77 17.22
CA ASP A 424 -12.34 28.49 18.48
C ASP A 424 -12.48 27.60 19.72
N GLY A 425 -12.30 26.27 19.58
CA GLY A 425 -12.32 25.33 20.70
C GLY A 425 -13.70 24.89 21.18
N ARG A 426 -14.80 25.35 20.54
CA ARG A 426 -16.16 24.97 20.96
C ARG A 426 -16.47 23.47 20.87
N ASP A 427 -15.69 22.74 20.06
CA ASP A 427 -15.83 21.30 19.89
C ASP A 427 -14.88 20.47 20.79
N ASP A 428 -13.99 21.09 21.59
CA ASP A 428 -12.84 20.42 22.24
C ASP A 428 -13.23 19.22 23.11
N THR A 429 -14.33 19.33 23.87
CA THR A 429 -14.81 18.21 24.71
C THR A 429 -15.21 17.01 23.87
N VAL A 430 -15.97 17.23 22.80
CA VAL A 430 -16.42 16.15 21.88
C VAL A 430 -15.24 15.61 21.07
N LEU A 431 -14.32 16.51 20.66
CA LEU A 431 -13.10 16.14 19.94
C LEU A 431 -12.25 15.15 20.75
N GLU A 432 -12.04 15.42 22.03
CA GLU A 432 -11.23 14.56 22.90
C GLU A 432 -11.83 13.15 23.01
N ASP A 433 -13.13 13.04 23.24
CA ASP A 433 -13.83 11.77 23.37
C ASP A 433 -13.85 10.99 22.04
N VAL A 434 -14.14 11.66 20.91
CA VAL A 434 -14.11 11.08 19.58
C VAL A 434 -12.70 10.57 19.21
N CYS A 435 -11.66 11.38 19.44
CA CYS A 435 -10.28 10.98 19.17
C CYS A 435 -9.84 9.78 20.03
N ARG A 436 -10.22 9.75 21.32
CA ARG A 436 -9.93 8.64 22.23
C ARG A 436 -10.61 7.34 21.76
N ALA A 437 -11.89 7.41 21.39
CA ALA A 437 -12.65 6.27 20.91
C ALA A 437 -12.16 5.77 19.54
N LEU A 438 -11.81 6.70 18.64
CA LEU A 438 -11.39 6.40 17.27
C LEU A 438 -9.94 5.86 17.18
N ARG A 439 -9.04 6.26 18.11
CA ARG A 439 -7.61 5.90 18.07
C ARG A 439 -7.36 4.39 17.87
N PRO A 440 -8.01 3.46 18.60
CA PRO A 440 -7.80 2.02 18.43
C PRO A 440 -8.39 1.47 17.12
N ARG A 441 -9.21 2.23 16.42
CA ARG A 441 -9.90 1.82 15.18
C ARG A 441 -9.16 2.21 13.90
N VAL A 442 -8.11 3.04 13.99
CA VAL A 442 -7.46 3.62 12.81
C VAL A 442 -5.93 3.56 12.91
N GLY A 443 -5.28 3.36 11.78
CA GLY A 443 -3.82 3.45 11.71
C GLY A 443 -3.32 4.88 11.84
N ARG A 444 -3.95 5.81 11.13
CA ARG A 444 -3.62 7.25 11.13
C ARG A 444 -4.82 8.06 11.60
N LEU A 445 -4.68 8.78 12.70
CA LEU A 445 -5.66 9.76 13.18
C LEU A 445 -5.30 11.14 12.63
N ILE A 446 -6.25 11.81 12.01
CA ILE A 446 -6.06 13.06 11.26
C ILE A 446 -7.00 14.13 11.82
N ALA A 447 -6.49 15.36 11.96
CA ALA A 447 -7.28 16.52 12.35
C ALA A 447 -7.38 17.52 11.20
N ASN A 448 -8.58 18.04 10.95
CA ASN A 448 -8.88 19.15 10.04
C ASN A 448 -8.27 19.01 8.61
N ARG A 449 -8.25 17.80 8.09
CA ARG A 449 -7.76 17.49 6.75
C ARG A 449 -8.40 16.20 6.23
N MET A 450 -8.81 16.17 4.96
CA MET A 450 -9.31 14.95 4.32
C MET A 450 -8.21 13.88 4.22
N PRO A 451 -8.58 12.59 4.30
CA PRO A 451 -7.61 11.49 4.43
C PRO A 451 -6.89 11.14 3.12
N THR A 452 -7.41 11.55 1.96
CA THR A 452 -6.87 11.18 0.65
C THR A 452 -5.42 11.62 0.49
N GLY A 453 -4.57 10.64 0.17
CA GLY A 453 -3.14 10.83 0.01
C GLY A 453 -2.33 10.45 1.25
N VAL A 454 -1.10 9.97 0.99
CA VAL A 454 -0.14 9.50 2.00
C VAL A 454 1.22 10.10 1.71
N ALA A 455 1.78 10.85 2.66
CA ALA A 455 3.13 11.37 2.55
C ALA A 455 4.17 10.25 2.73
N VAL A 456 5.29 10.33 2.00
CA VAL A 456 6.45 9.47 2.23
C VAL A 456 7.33 10.10 3.30
N SER A 457 7.29 9.54 4.51
CA SER A 457 7.99 10.05 5.69
C SER A 457 8.30 8.90 6.65
N ALA A 458 9.39 9.00 7.39
CA ALA A 458 9.74 8.03 8.43
C ALA A 458 8.69 7.94 9.56
N ALA A 459 7.95 9.02 9.81
CA ALA A 459 6.88 9.08 10.81
C ALA A 459 5.52 8.59 10.26
N MET A 460 5.42 8.25 8.96
CA MET A 460 4.16 7.83 8.38
C MET A 460 3.83 6.39 8.76
N ASN A 461 2.59 6.19 9.22
CA ASN A 461 1.96 4.89 9.24
C ASN A 461 0.92 4.80 8.10
N HIS A 462 1.19 3.96 7.10
CA HIS A 462 0.20 3.50 6.12
C HIS A 462 -0.07 2.03 6.39
N GLY A 463 -0.95 1.81 7.29
CA GLY A 463 -1.37 0.57 7.88
C GLY A 463 -2.54 0.84 8.82
N GLY A 464 -3.01 -0.14 9.55
CA GLY A 464 -4.12 0.03 10.48
C GLY A 464 -4.47 -1.26 11.22
N PRO A 465 -5.44 -1.19 12.14
CA PRO A 465 -5.96 -2.38 12.81
C PRO A 465 -6.68 -3.31 11.83
N TRP A 466 -6.84 -4.55 12.22
CA TRP A 466 -7.66 -5.52 11.49
C TRP A 466 -9.10 -4.98 11.29
N PRO A 467 -9.71 -5.12 10.11
CA PRO A 467 -9.26 -5.87 8.93
C PRO A 467 -8.59 -5.03 7.82
N SER A 468 -8.26 -3.75 8.06
CA SER A 468 -7.60 -2.93 7.04
C SER A 468 -6.18 -3.42 6.74
N THR A 469 -5.51 -4.02 7.72
CA THR A 469 -4.24 -4.73 7.51
C THR A 469 -4.18 -6.02 8.32
N GLY A 470 -3.25 -6.90 7.96
CA GLY A 470 -2.97 -8.13 8.70
C GLY A 470 -2.08 -7.94 9.93
N HIS A 471 -1.32 -6.84 9.99
CA HIS A 471 -0.30 -6.57 11.03
C HIS A 471 -0.28 -5.10 11.42
N PRO A 472 -1.00 -4.68 12.49
CA PRO A 472 -1.13 -3.28 12.87
C PRO A 472 0.18 -2.62 13.33
N GLY A 473 1.21 -3.39 13.67
CA GLY A 473 2.54 -2.88 14.04
C GLY A 473 3.45 -2.53 12.85
N PHE A 474 2.99 -2.77 11.62
CA PHE A 474 3.77 -2.53 10.41
C PHE A 474 3.09 -1.55 9.47
N THR A 475 3.90 -0.87 8.67
CA THR A 475 3.44 0.10 7.69
C THR A 475 3.91 -0.27 6.28
N ALA A 476 3.06 -0.04 5.28
CA ALA A 476 3.43 -0.18 3.86
C ALA A 476 4.27 1.00 3.36
N VAL A 477 4.25 2.15 4.05
CA VAL A 477 5.02 3.36 3.71
C VAL A 477 5.67 3.88 4.98
N GLY A 478 6.89 4.41 4.85
CA GLY A 478 7.64 4.96 5.97
C GLY A 478 8.91 4.15 6.25
N MET A 479 10.00 4.52 5.58
CA MET A 479 11.32 3.96 5.84
C MET A 479 11.91 4.61 7.11
N PRO A 480 12.58 3.86 8.00
CA PRO A 480 13.01 2.47 7.83
C PRO A 480 12.00 1.42 8.30
N ALA A 481 10.89 1.80 8.95
CA ALA A 481 9.96 0.84 9.57
C ALA A 481 9.36 -0.16 8.58
N ALA A 482 9.05 0.28 7.34
CA ALA A 482 8.48 -0.56 6.30
C ALA A 482 9.40 -1.74 5.90
N ILE A 483 10.73 -1.59 6.01
CA ILE A 483 11.70 -2.62 5.64
C ILE A 483 11.58 -3.84 6.55
N ARG A 484 11.27 -3.64 7.83
CA ARG A 484 11.21 -4.72 8.84
C ARG A 484 10.13 -5.77 8.58
N ARG A 485 9.16 -5.48 7.72
CA ARG A 485 8.18 -6.48 7.26
C ARG A 485 8.85 -7.68 6.56
N PHE A 486 10.00 -7.44 5.96
CA PHE A 486 10.76 -8.41 5.19
C PHE A 486 12.10 -8.75 5.84
N ALA A 487 12.12 -8.79 7.17
CA ALA A 487 13.31 -9.07 7.96
C ALA A 487 12.99 -10.05 9.11
N ALA A 488 14.03 -10.74 9.59
CA ALA A 488 13.96 -11.61 10.74
C ALA A 488 14.82 -11.04 11.89
N LEU A 489 14.38 -11.19 13.13
CA LEU A 489 15.20 -10.83 14.29
C LEU A 489 16.19 -11.95 14.59
N HIS A 490 17.50 -11.65 14.49
CA HIS A 490 18.57 -12.56 14.86
C HIS A 490 19.19 -12.14 16.18
N CYS A 491 19.56 -13.13 17.00
CA CYS A 491 20.29 -12.94 18.24
C CYS A 491 21.59 -13.75 18.21
N TYR A 492 22.66 -13.14 18.70
CA TYR A 492 23.99 -13.74 18.88
C TYR A 492 24.29 -13.78 20.38
N ASP A 493 24.62 -14.95 20.88
CA ASP A 493 24.87 -15.23 22.28
C ASP A 493 26.35 -15.62 22.44
N HIS A 494 27.14 -14.80 23.15
CA HIS A 494 28.59 -14.96 23.39
C HIS A 494 29.43 -15.24 22.11
N MET A 495 28.98 -14.70 20.96
CA MET A 495 29.73 -14.85 19.69
C MET A 495 30.96 -13.95 19.65
N ALA A 496 32.05 -14.47 19.11
CA ALA A 496 33.27 -13.71 18.90
C ALA A 496 33.02 -12.52 17.96
N ASP A 497 33.56 -11.34 18.29
CA ASP A 497 33.32 -10.07 17.59
C ASP A 497 33.55 -10.15 16.07
N VAL A 498 34.56 -10.88 15.64
CA VAL A 498 34.93 -11.08 14.22
C VAL A 498 33.83 -11.82 13.41
N LEU A 499 32.97 -12.61 14.08
CA LEU A 499 31.88 -13.36 13.46
C LEU A 499 30.56 -12.58 13.43
N LEU A 500 30.51 -11.44 14.10
CA LEU A 500 29.30 -10.60 14.17
C LEU A 500 29.13 -9.75 12.90
N PRO A 501 27.89 -9.44 12.52
CA PRO A 501 27.62 -8.39 11.55
C PRO A 501 28.28 -7.06 11.94
N PRO A 502 28.70 -6.24 10.97
CA PRO A 502 29.46 -5.01 11.26
C PRO A 502 28.79 -4.09 12.29
N GLU A 503 27.47 -3.93 12.21
CA GLU A 503 26.69 -3.06 13.10
C GLU A 503 26.57 -3.59 14.53
N LEU A 504 26.91 -4.84 14.79
CA LEU A 504 26.90 -5.46 16.12
C LEU A 504 28.29 -5.60 16.74
N ARG A 505 29.36 -5.25 16.03
CA ARG A 505 30.73 -5.34 16.54
C ARG A 505 31.01 -4.30 17.60
N ASP A 506 32.05 -4.52 18.42
CA ASP A 506 32.50 -3.56 19.42
C ASP A 506 32.88 -2.23 18.75
N ARG A 507 33.69 -2.26 17.70
CA ARG A 507 34.04 -1.08 16.93
C ARG A 507 32.90 -0.63 16.01
N ASN A 508 32.64 0.67 15.97
CA ASN A 508 31.59 1.31 15.20
C ASN A 508 32.12 2.43 14.30
N PRO A 509 33.00 2.14 13.35
CA PRO A 509 33.62 3.17 12.52
C PRO A 509 32.63 3.94 11.65
N GLY A 510 31.44 3.36 11.38
CA GLY A 510 30.36 3.99 10.64
C GLY A 510 29.45 4.89 11.48
N GLY A 511 29.62 4.96 12.79
CA GLY A 511 28.76 5.75 13.67
C GLY A 511 27.31 5.29 13.67
N VAL A 512 27.03 3.99 13.46
CA VAL A 512 25.69 3.43 13.44
C VAL A 512 25.02 3.64 14.80
N ALA A 513 23.79 4.17 14.81
CA ALA A 513 23.02 4.29 16.05
C ALA A 513 22.63 2.91 16.57
N ARG A 514 23.04 2.57 17.79
CA ARG A 514 22.82 1.28 18.43
C ARG A 514 22.27 1.46 19.83
N MET A 515 21.43 0.55 20.29
CA MET A 515 21.04 0.48 21.69
C MET A 515 22.09 -0.37 22.43
N VAL A 516 22.85 0.24 23.32
CA VAL A 516 23.89 -0.45 24.13
C VAL A 516 23.49 -0.30 25.60
N ASP A 517 23.26 -1.42 26.29
CA ASP A 517 22.86 -1.46 27.70
C ASP A 517 21.69 -0.50 28.03
N GLY A 518 20.68 -0.49 27.12
CA GLY A 518 19.47 0.34 27.26
C GLY A 518 19.64 1.82 26.86
N GLN A 519 20.79 2.23 26.34
CA GLN A 519 21.05 3.60 25.88
C GLN A 519 21.37 3.66 24.39
N TRP A 520 20.79 4.64 23.68
CA TRP A 520 21.17 4.91 22.30
C TRP A 520 22.55 5.57 22.21
N ARG A 521 23.46 4.93 21.48
CA ARG A 521 24.87 5.35 21.31
C ARG A 521 25.29 5.14 19.86
N ASN A 522 26.38 5.83 19.47
CA ASN A 522 27.01 5.70 18.14
C ASN A 522 28.55 5.58 18.23
N ASP A 523 29.09 5.43 19.42
CA ASP A 523 30.51 5.17 19.70
C ASP A 523 30.82 3.67 19.74
N ASP A 524 32.12 3.36 19.97
CA ASP A 524 32.59 2.00 20.20
C ASP A 524 32.05 1.46 21.54
N VAL A 525 31.84 0.14 21.60
CA VAL A 525 31.52 -0.56 22.84
C VAL A 525 32.83 -0.96 23.50
N GLU A 526 33.03 -0.54 24.74
CA GLU A 526 34.13 -1.06 25.55
C GLU A 526 33.76 -2.49 25.96
N SER A 527 34.42 -3.50 25.36
CA SER A 527 34.22 -4.87 25.82
C SER A 527 34.69 -4.98 27.26
N ALA A 528 33.86 -5.47 28.17
CA ALA A 528 34.38 -5.97 29.45
C ALA A 528 35.47 -7.01 29.10
N ALA A 529 36.69 -6.77 29.53
CA ALA A 529 37.78 -7.72 29.33
C ALA A 529 37.34 -9.11 29.83
N PRO A 530 37.66 -10.21 29.11
CA PRO A 530 37.29 -11.56 29.46
C PRO A 530 37.75 -11.97 30.85
#